data_978c8eca21d698b605e14e5aecb1f98e
#
_entry.id   978c8eca21d698b605e14e5aecb1f98e
#
_cell.length_a   1.000
_cell.length_b   1.000
_cell.length_c   1.000
_cell.angle_alpha   90.00
_cell.angle_beta   90.00
_cell.angle_gamma   90.00
#
_symmetry.space_group_name_H-M   'P 1'
#
loop_
_entity.id
_entity.type
_entity.pdbx_description
1 polymer ?
#
loop_
_entity_poly.entity_id
_entity_poly.type
_entity_poly.pdbx_seq_one_letter_code
_entity_poly.pdbx_strand_id
1 'polypeptide(L)'
;MKNHRIFLISLIILAAISLSAVYSADSTQLVDGLNATSDLNQALTDAASQNKTVFLLFDQSSCYYCDLLKQDVLSNSDVQKELNENFIVVCVDVNKNATLAGQHKVVGTPDCIFLDSTGKEVHRIDGYLPADEFLNSIKEI
;
A
#
# COMPACT_ATOMS: atom_id res chain seq x y z
N MET A 1 35.59 -5.16 -41.16
CA MET A 1 35.63 -4.39 -39.92
C MET A 1 34.32 -3.68 -39.58
N LYS A 2 33.42 -3.40 -40.55
CA LYS A 2 32.12 -2.71 -40.32
C LYS A 2 31.08 -3.61 -39.65
N ASN A 3 31.09 -4.92 -39.93
CA ASN A 3 30.09 -5.85 -39.40
C ASN A 3 30.28 -6.24 -37.92
N HIS A 4 31.52 -6.17 -37.39
CA HIS A 4 31.80 -6.46 -35.98
C HIS A 4 31.25 -5.38 -35.05
N ARG A 5 31.20 -4.13 -35.48
CA ARG A 5 30.62 -3.02 -34.67
C ARG A 5 29.11 -3.13 -34.56
N ILE A 6 28.44 -3.57 -35.62
CA ILE A 6 26.97 -3.77 -35.62
C ILE A 6 26.60 -4.96 -34.73
N PHE A 7 27.41 -6.04 -34.74
CA PHE A 7 27.19 -7.20 -33.87
C PHE A 7 27.37 -6.88 -32.39
N LEU A 8 28.39 -6.07 -32.04
CA LEU A 8 28.63 -5.65 -30.67
C LEU A 8 27.53 -4.70 -30.13
N ILE A 9 27.02 -3.81 -30.98
CA ILE A 9 25.91 -2.92 -30.62
C ILE A 9 24.61 -3.71 -30.43
N SER A 10 24.36 -4.70 -31.28
CA SER A 10 23.19 -5.59 -31.16
C SER A 10 23.24 -6.42 -29.87
N LEU A 11 24.43 -6.89 -29.46
CA LEU A 11 24.61 -7.68 -28.24
C LEU A 11 24.40 -6.82 -26.96
N ILE A 12 24.80 -5.56 -26.98
CA ILE A 12 24.64 -4.61 -25.87
C ILE A 12 23.14 -4.24 -25.70
N ILE A 13 22.41 -4.08 -26.80
CA ILE A 13 20.98 -3.79 -26.76
C ILE A 13 20.19 -5.00 -26.25
N LEU A 14 20.56 -6.23 -26.60
CA LEU A 14 19.91 -7.43 -26.02
C LEU A 14 20.21 -7.61 -24.54
N ALA A 15 21.37 -7.22 -24.05
CA ALA A 15 21.73 -7.29 -22.63
C ALA A 15 21.00 -6.24 -21.78
N ALA A 16 20.60 -5.12 -22.38
CA ALA A 16 19.86 -4.05 -21.68
C ALA A 16 18.38 -4.37 -21.47
N ILE A 17 17.80 -5.30 -22.25
CA ILE A 17 16.37 -5.68 -22.16
C ILE A 17 16.14 -6.75 -21.08
N SER A 18 17.17 -7.43 -20.60
CA SER A 18 17.05 -8.53 -19.63
C SER A 18 17.10 -8.10 -18.16
N LEU A 19 17.18 -6.80 -17.85
CA LEU A 19 17.26 -6.30 -16.46
C LEU A 19 16.00 -5.55 -16.00
N SER A 20 14.87 -5.79 -16.63
CA SER A 20 13.59 -5.53 -15.99
C SER A 20 13.32 -6.70 -15.04
N ALA A 21 13.97 -6.67 -13.87
CA ALA A 21 13.54 -7.47 -12.73
C ALA A 21 12.08 -7.08 -12.48
N VAL A 22 11.17 -7.99 -12.83
CA VAL A 22 9.78 -7.93 -12.39
C VAL A 22 9.83 -8.13 -10.88
N TYR A 23 9.97 -7.03 -10.14
CA TYR A 23 9.64 -7.01 -8.73
C TYR A 23 8.12 -7.19 -8.66
N SER A 24 7.70 -8.45 -8.58
CA SER A 24 6.35 -8.77 -8.15
C SER A 24 6.26 -8.36 -6.69
N ALA A 25 5.80 -7.14 -6.44
CA ALA A 25 5.35 -6.78 -5.12
C ALA A 25 4.28 -7.81 -4.75
N ASP A 26 4.45 -8.47 -3.62
CA ASP A 26 3.48 -9.43 -3.07
C ASP A 26 2.25 -8.62 -2.61
N SER A 27 1.44 -8.22 -3.58
CA SER A 27 0.19 -7.50 -3.33
C SER A 27 -0.96 -8.48 -3.41
N THR A 28 -1.74 -8.55 -2.34
CA THR A 28 -2.98 -9.31 -2.27
C THR A 28 -4.17 -8.38 -2.41
N GLN A 29 -5.23 -8.89 -3.04
CA GLN A 29 -6.49 -8.17 -3.11
C GLN A 29 -7.08 -8.04 -1.69
N LEU A 30 -7.21 -6.81 -1.20
CA LEU A 30 -7.80 -6.52 0.10
C LEU A 30 -9.33 -6.56 0.02
N VAL A 31 -9.87 -5.84 -0.97
CA VAL A 31 -11.26 -5.91 -1.43
C VAL A 31 -11.25 -5.80 -2.96
N ASP A 32 -12.37 -6.07 -3.63
CA ASP A 32 -12.46 -5.89 -5.08
C ASP A 32 -12.14 -4.43 -5.44
N GLY A 33 -11.19 -4.24 -6.36
CA GLY A 33 -10.72 -2.92 -6.78
C GLY A 33 -9.64 -2.26 -5.90
N LEU A 34 -9.24 -2.87 -4.78
CA LEU A 34 -8.17 -2.34 -3.91
C LEU A 34 -7.19 -3.45 -3.51
N ASN A 35 -5.94 -3.31 -3.94
CA ASN A 35 -4.85 -4.20 -3.57
C ASN A 35 -4.04 -3.63 -2.40
N ALA A 36 -3.50 -4.51 -1.55
CA ALA A 36 -2.61 -4.15 -0.46
C ALA A 36 -1.37 -5.04 -0.45
N THR A 37 -0.24 -4.51 0.00
CA THR A 37 0.93 -5.30 0.38
C THR A 37 0.96 -5.54 1.88
N SER A 38 1.73 -6.52 2.34
CA SER A 38 2.06 -6.69 3.77
C SER A 38 3.45 -6.15 4.13
N ASP A 39 4.23 -5.71 3.14
CA ASP A 39 5.59 -5.21 3.31
C ASP A 39 5.58 -3.67 3.45
N LEU A 40 5.62 -3.19 4.70
CA LEU A 40 5.66 -1.76 4.99
C LEU A 40 6.95 -1.09 4.49
N ASN A 41 8.11 -1.78 4.52
CA ASN A 41 9.37 -1.17 4.08
C ASN A 41 9.36 -0.93 2.57
N GLN A 42 8.86 -1.90 1.81
CA GLN A 42 8.68 -1.73 0.37
C GLN A 42 7.66 -0.62 0.07
N ALA A 43 6.54 -0.60 0.80
CA ALA A 43 5.51 0.43 0.63
C ALA A 43 6.04 1.85 0.88
N LEU A 44 6.89 2.06 1.88
CA LEU A 44 7.54 3.35 2.15
C LEU A 44 8.50 3.75 1.01
N THR A 45 9.25 2.79 0.47
CA THR A 45 10.13 3.02 -0.69
C THR A 45 9.32 3.44 -1.92
N ASP A 46 8.21 2.75 -2.17
CA ASP A 46 7.31 3.04 -3.30
C ASP A 46 6.62 4.39 -3.11
N ALA A 47 6.17 4.70 -1.89
CA ALA A 47 5.58 5.98 -1.55
C ALA A 47 6.55 7.15 -1.80
N ALA A 48 7.82 7.00 -1.39
CA ALA A 48 8.87 8.00 -1.64
C ALA A 48 9.09 8.22 -3.15
N SER A 49 9.13 7.14 -3.95
CA SER A 49 9.37 7.22 -5.40
C SER A 49 8.19 7.79 -6.17
N GLN A 50 6.96 7.61 -5.67
CA GLN A 50 5.71 8.02 -6.32
C GLN A 50 5.10 9.28 -5.72
N ASN A 51 5.72 9.88 -4.70
CA ASN A 51 5.20 11.02 -3.93
C ASN A 51 3.79 10.74 -3.39
N LYS A 52 3.63 9.59 -2.75
CA LYS A 52 2.37 9.13 -2.15
C LYS A 52 2.51 8.97 -0.64
N THR A 53 1.37 8.92 0.04
CA THR A 53 1.25 8.57 1.45
C THR A 53 1.03 7.06 1.58
N VAL A 54 1.48 6.43 2.67
CA VAL A 54 1.16 5.03 2.97
C VAL A 54 -0.11 4.98 3.82
N PHE A 55 -1.11 4.23 3.36
CA PHE A 55 -2.27 3.83 4.16
C PHE A 55 -1.99 2.47 4.78
N LEU A 56 -1.69 2.44 6.08
CA LEU A 56 -1.39 1.24 6.85
C LEU A 56 -2.62 0.83 7.66
N LEU A 57 -3.28 -0.23 7.22
CA LEU A 57 -4.43 -0.82 7.90
C LEU A 57 -3.97 -1.97 8.79
N PHE A 58 -4.24 -1.88 10.07
CA PHE A 58 -4.18 -3.00 11.00
C PHE A 58 -5.54 -3.67 11.12
N ASP A 59 -5.55 -4.97 10.82
CA ASP A 59 -6.71 -5.83 10.71
C ASP A 59 -6.54 -7.09 11.57
N GLN A 60 -7.59 -7.85 11.80
CA GLN A 60 -7.51 -9.20 12.34
C GLN A 60 -8.72 -10.03 11.90
N SER A 61 -8.55 -11.35 11.92
CA SER A 61 -9.65 -12.30 11.68
C SER A 61 -10.71 -12.20 12.78
N SER A 62 -11.98 -12.36 12.39
CA SER A 62 -13.15 -12.28 13.29
C SER A 62 -13.37 -10.89 13.93
N CYS A 63 -12.95 -9.83 13.25
CA CYS A 63 -13.16 -8.45 13.65
C CYS A 63 -14.36 -7.88 12.90
N TYR A 64 -15.49 -7.72 13.58
CA TYR A 64 -16.73 -7.20 12.97
C TYR A 64 -16.54 -5.84 12.28
N TYR A 65 -15.90 -4.89 12.97
CA TYR A 65 -15.66 -3.55 12.41
C TYR A 65 -14.62 -3.54 11.28
N CYS A 66 -13.70 -4.52 11.24
CA CYS A 66 -12.79 -4.67 10.11
C CYS A 66 -13.54 -5.15 8.86
N ASP A 67 -14.46 -6.09 9.03
CA ASP A 67 -15.32 -6.57 7.94
C ASP A 67 -16.23 -5.45 7.43
N LEU A 68 -16.80 -4.67 8.36
CA LEU A 68 -17.64 -3.52 8.03
C LEU A 68 -16.85 -2.44 7.27
N LEU A 69 -15.62 -2.11 7.72
CA LEU A 69 -14.72 -1.19 7.02
C LEU A 69 -14.47 -1.65 5.58
N LYS A 70 -14.19 -2.94 5.38
CA LYS A 70 -13.96 -3.50 4.05
C LYS A 70 -15.21 -3.43 3.16
N GLN A 71 -16.38 -3.80 3.71
CA GLN A 71 -17.63 -3.89 2.95
C GLN A 71 -18.20 -2.52 2.59
N ASP A 72 -18.22 -1.59 3.52
CA ASP A 72 -18.93 -0.32 3.37
C ASP A 72 -18.01 0.82 2.93
N VAL A 73 -16.75 0.79 3.36
CA VAL A 73 -15.81 1.91 3.14
C VAL A 73 -14.81 1.59 2.04
N LEU A 74 -14.02 0.52 2.19
CA LEU A 74 -12.96 0.20 1.22
C LEU A 74 -13.50 -0.34 -0.11
N SER A 75 -14.77 -0.78 -0.15
CA SER A 75 -15.47 -1.13 -1.40
C SER A 75 -16.22 0.05 -2.04
N ASN A 76 -16.23 1.22 -1.41
CA ASN A 76 -16.82 2.42 -1.99
C ASN A 76 -15.92 2.96 -3.12
N SER A 77 -16.52 3.24 -4.30
CA SER A 77 -15.78 3.62 -5.51
C SER A 77 -14.97 4.92 -5.36
N ASP A 78 -15.49 5.90 -4.61
CA ASP A 78 -14.81 7.18 -4.43
C ASP A 78 -13.64 7.05 -3.44
N VAL A 79 -13.81 6.23 -2.40
CA VAL A 79 -12.73 5.87 -1.47
C VAL A 79 -11.63 5.10 -2.20
N GLN A 80 -12.00 4.10 -3.01
CA GLN A 80 -11.03 3.33 -3.81
C GLN A 80 -10.26 4.20 -4.78
N LYS A 81 -10.94 5.13 -5.46
CA LYS A 81 -10.29 6.07 -6.36
C LYS A 81 -9.24 6.89 -5.63
N GLU A 82 -9.60 7.49 -4.48
CA GLU A 82 -8.68 8.29 -3.67
C GLU A 82 -7.49 7.46 -3.18
N LEU A 83 -7.74 6.25 -2.64
CA LEU A 83 -6.68 5.37 -2.15
C LEU A 83 -5.74 4.91 -3.27
N ASN A 84 -6.26 4.51 -4.43
CA ASN A 84 -5.44 4.05 -5.55
C ASN A 84 -4.59 5.18 -6.17
N GLU A 85 -5.12 6.41 -6.23
CA GLU A 85 -4.43 7.54 -6.83
C GLU A 85 -3.34 8.11 -5.91
N ASN A 86 -3.60 8.22 -4.60
CA ASN A 86 -2.78 9.01 -3.67
C ASN A 86 -2.05 8.21 -2.60
N PHE A 87 -2.37 6.91 -2.43
CA PHE A 87 -1.81 6.10 -1.36
C PHE A 87 -1.18 4.81 -1.85
N ILE A 88 -0.21 4.29 -1.08
CA ILE A 88 0.25 2.90 -1.13
C ILE A 88 -0.43 2.17 0.02
N VAL A 89 -1.23 1.15 -0.29
CA VAL A 89 -2.03 0.44 0.71
C VAL A 89 -1.26 -0.73 1.29
N VAL A 90 -1.16 -0.75 2.61
CA VAL A 90 -0.56 -1.84 3.41
C VAL A 90 -1.62 -2.40 4.34
N CYS A 91 -1.77 -3.72 4.38
CA CYS A 91 -2.67 -4.39 5.32
C CYS A 91 -1.90 -5.40 6.16
N VAL A 92 -2.00 -5.30 7.47
CA VAL A 92 -1.28 -6.12 8.44
C VAL A 92 -2.25 -6.78 9.41
N ASP A 93 -2.23 -8.10 9.48
CA ASP A 93 -2.91 -8.85 10.52
C ASP A 93 -2.12 -8.73 11.83
N VAL A 94 -2.72 -8.13 12.87
CA VAL A 94 -2.08 -7.91 14.17
C VAL A 94 -1.64 -9.22 14.84
N ASN A 95 -2.29 -10.34 14.56
CA ASN A 95 -1.92 -11.65 15.10
C ASN A 95 -0.67 -12.23 14.41
N LYS A 96 -0.44 -11.83 13.15
CA LYS A 96 0.74 -12.28 12.38
C LYS A 96 1.95 -11.36 12.60
N ASN A 97 1.72 -10.09 12.93
CA ASN A 97 2.79 -9.11 13.14
C ASN A 97 2.53 -8.23 14.37
N ALA A 98 2.49 -8.85 15.56
CA ALA A 98 2.29 -8.18 16.82
C ALA A 98 3.40 -7.16 17.14
N THR A 99 4.61 -7.38 16.65
CA THR A 99 5.73 -6.46 16.84
C THR A 99 5.46 -5.12 16.13
N LEU A 100 5.03 -5.17 14.87
CA LEU A 100 4.70 -3.96 14.12
C LEU A 100 3.49 -3.24 14.71
N ALA A 101 2.46 -3.98 15.12
CA ALA A 101 1.31 -3.40 15.81
C ALA A 101 1.73 -2.67 17.10
N GLY A 102 2.63 -3.27 17.89
CA GLY A 102 3.18 -2.64 19.09
C GLY A 102 4.00 -1.38 18.82
N GLN A 103 4.81 -1.36 17.74
CA GLN A 103 5.57 -0.19 17.31
C GLN A 103 4.66 0.99 16.97
N HIS A 104 3.52 0.72 16.33
CA HIS A 104 2.52 1.72 15.99
C HIS A 104 1.49 1.96 17.09
N LYS A 105 1.65 1.34 18.28
CA LYS A 105 0.77 1.51 19.45
C LYS A 105 -0.70 1.16 19.14
N VAL A 106 -0.92 0.16 18.32
CA VAL A 106 -2.25 -0.35 17.97
C VAL A 106 -2.88 -0.99 19.22
N VAL A 107 -4.03 -0.51 19.64
CA VAL A 107 -4.76 -0.98 20.81
C VAL A 107 -6.07 -1.72 20.46
N GLY A 108 -6.49 -1.62 19.22
CA GLY A 108 -7.70 -2.27 18.68
C GLY A 108 -7.67 -2.32 17.16
N THR A 109 -8.64 -3.02 16.56
CA THR A 109 -8.80 -3.11 15.11
C THR A 109 -10.25 -2.83 14.69
N PRO A 110 -10.46 -2.26 13.49
CA PRO A 110 -9.45 -1.78 12.57
C PRO A 110 -8.72 -0.53 13.10
N ASP A 111 -7.45 -0.35 12.75
CA ASP A 111 -6.69 0.87 13.02
C ASP A 111 -6.07 1.33 11.69
N CYS A 112 -6.46 2.50 11.23
CA CYS A 112 -6.07 3.08 9.96
C CYS A 112 -5.05 4.19 10.19
N ILE A 113 -3.77 3.91 9.90
CA ILE A 113 -2.67 4.85 10.11
C ILE A 113 -2.18 5.35 8.75
N PHE A 114 -1.95 6.64 8.66
CA PHE A 114 -1.41 7.27 7.45
C PHE A 114 0.00 7.76 7.72
N LEU A 115 0.97 7.29 6.91
CA LEU A 115 2.38 7.60 7.08
C LEU A 115 2.88 8.38 5.87
N ASP A 116 3.68 9.40 6.12
CA ASP A 116 4.46 10.00 5.04
C ASP A 116 5.54 9.03 4.52
N SER A 117 6.21 9.38 3.44
CA SER A 117 7.25 8.54 2.83
C SER A 117 8.48 8.29 3.72
N THR A 118 8.61 9.00 4.85
CA THR A 118 9.65 8.77 5.88
C THR A 118 9.22 7.78 6.95
N GLY A 119 7.94 7.35 6.94
CA GLY A 119 7.33 6.48 7.93
C GLY A 119 6.78 7.21 9.17
N LYS A 120 6.72 8.56 9.13
CA LYS A 120 6.12 9.35 10.20
C LYS A 120 4.61 9.34 10.07
N GLU A 121 3.89 9.07 11.17
CA GLU A 121 2.45 9.17 11.23
C GLU A 121 1.99 10.63 11.02
N VAL A 122 1.14 10.84 10.03
CA VAL A 122 0.57 12.15 9.68
C VAL A 122 -0.92 12.22 9.99
N HIS A 123 -1.61 11.07 10.03
CA HIS A 123 -3.02 10.97 10.36
C HIS A 123 -3.37 9.57 10.88
N ARG A 124 -4.49 9.45 11.63
CA ARG A 124 -5.00 8.19 12.16
C ARG A 124 -6.53 8.21 12.27
N ILE A 125 -7.12 7.08 11.95
CA ILE A 125 -8.54 6.81 12.19
C ILE A 125 -8.62 5.54 13.04
N ASP A 126 -8.95 5.69 14.31
CA ASP A 126 -9.14 4.57 15.25
C ASP A 126 -10.55 3.99 15.07
N GLY A 127 -10.62 2.75 14.60
CA GLY A 127 -11.89 2.06 14.39
C GLY A 127 -12.56 2.37 13.05
N TYR A 128 -13.87 2.32 13.02
CA TYR A 128 -14.70 2.46 11.84
C TYR A 128 -15.24 3.89 11.71
N LEU A 129 -15.16 4.43 10.48
CA LEU A 129 -15.92 5.62 10.04
C LEU A 129 -16.76 5.27 8.81
N PRO A 130 -17.94 5.87 8.61
CA PRO A 130 -18.68 5.79 7.35
C PRO A 130 -17.87 6.29 6.16
N ALA A 131 -18.19 5.82 4.94
CA ALA A 131 -17.39 6.07 3.75
C ALA A 131 -17.19 7.56 3.42
N ASP A 132 -18.22 8.38 3.61
CA ASP A 132 -18.16 9.83 3.36
C ASP A 132 -17.25 10.54 4.37
N GLU A 133 -17.33 10.18 5.64
CA GLU A 133 -16.47 10.72 6.70
C GLU A 133 -15.03 10.26 6.51
N PHE A 134 -14.81 8.98 6.19
CA PHE A 134 -13.50 8.43 5.88
C PHE A 134 -12.87 9.15 4.68
N LEU A 135 -13.62 9.29 3.58
CA LEU A 135 -13.15 9.96 2.36
C LEU A 135 -12.77 11.42 2.63
N ASN A 136 -13.61 12.16 3.37
CA ASN A 136 -13.31 13.54 3.74
C ASN A 136 -12.05 13.64 4.58
N SER A 137 -11.87 12.72 5.53
CA SER A 137 -10.71 12.68 6.42
C SER A 137 -9.39 12.43 5.66
N ILE A 138 -9.38 11.55 4.65
CA ILE A 138 -8.15 11.22 3.90
C ILE A 138 -7.81 12.22 2.80
N LYS A 139 -8.77 13.02 2.32
CA LYS A 139 -8.51 14.10 1.34
C LYS A 139 -7.76 15.29 1.92
N GLU A 140 -7.66 15.38 3.23
CA GLU A 140 -6.95 16.46 3.92
C GLU A 140 -5.47 16.12 4.18
N ILE A 141 -5.01 14.90 3.81
CA ILE A 141 -3.64 14.42 3.98
C ILE A 141 -2.82 14.76 2.72
#